data_f4722f5efb70827c5a5724109347ed63
#
_entry.id   f4722f5efb70827c5a5724109347ed63
#
_cell.length_a   1.000
_cell.length_b   1.000
_cell.length_c   1.000
_cell.angle_alpha   90.00
_cell.angle_beta   90.00
_cell.angle_gamma   90.00
#
_symmetry.space_group_name_H-M   'P 1'
#
loop_
_entity.id
_entity.type
_entity.pdbx_description
1 polymer ?
#
loop_
_entity_poly.entity_id
_entity_poly.type
_entity_poly.pdbx_seq_one_letter_code
_entity_poly.pdbx_strand_id
1 'polypeptide(L)'
;RLESKAANDPKKKRKMVKRKPPERGYVHWDEQTFERLQSAQAEALESRFKVSHGMLLNVLSRKGDGCRAMRSLIDGCHNTEFSKRGLRKKGFQLFRALVDRKIIEIAPSGSDSQKLSVNVDLQDDFSLNQTLALYCLDTVAMLDQDDPEYALKLLSLVESILENPDAILRKQLDTLKTDKMAEMKAEGIEYDERIERLDAMEYPKPESDFIYETFNAFARLHPWIGKENIKPK
;
A
#
# COMPACT_ATOMS: atom_id res chain seq x y z
N ARG A 1 30.19 27.15 8.69
CA ARG A 1 30.73 28.06 7.63
C ARG A 1 29.98 29.39 7.52
N LEU A 2 28.69 29.49 7.83
CA LEU A 2 27.90 30.74 7.87
C LEU A 2 28.11 31.50 9.19
N GLU A 3 28.21 30.80 10.31
CA GLU A 3 28.48 31.39 11.63
C GLU A 3 29.85 32.04 11.71
N SER A 4 30.88 31.42 11.12
CA SER A 4 32.22 31.99 11.09
C SER A 4 32.32 33.28 10.25
N LYS A 5 31.48 33.42 9.20
CA LYS A 5 31.43 34.65 8.39
C LYS A 5 30.62 35.79 9.01
N ALA A 6 29.74 35.48 9.94
CA ALA A 6 28.90 36.48 10.64
C ALA A 6 29.52 36.99 11.99
N ALA A 7 30.61 36.36 12.43
CA ALA A 7 31.25 36.69 13.71
C ALA A 7 31.76 38.13 13.79
N ASN A 8 32.15 38.73 12.65
CA ASN A 8 32.77 40.06 12.59
C ASN A 8 31.82 41.19 12.12
N ASP A 9 30.52 40.93 11.90
CA ASP A 9 29.57 41.93 11.42
C ASP A 9 28.28 41.92 12.21
N PRO A 10 28.04 42.85 13.12
CA PRO A 10 26.85 42.87 13.99
C PRO A 10 25.53 43.05 13.22
N LYS A 11 25.54 43.62 12.00
CA LYS A 11 24.35 43.75 11.15
C LYS A 11 23.98 42.41 10.48
N LYS A 12 24.96 41.55 10.21
CA LYS A 12 24.70 40.19 9.67
C LYS A 12 24.22 39.23 10.74
N LYS A 13 24.64 39.36 11.98
CA LYS A 13 24.13 38.57 13.11
C LYS A 13 22.62 38.76 13.34
N ARG A 14 22.07 39.96 13.12
CA ARG A 14 20.64 40.23 13.24
C ARG A 14 19.78 39.67 12.13
N LYS A 15 20.36 39.30 10.98
CA LYS A 15 19.66 38.72 9.80
C LYS A 15 19.77 37.21 9.71
N MET A 16 20.56 36.56 10.57
CA MET A 16 20.67 35.09 10.57
C MET A 16 19.44 34.50 11.24
N VAL A 17 18.50 34.10 10.42
CA VAL A 17 17.37 33.25 10.86
C VAL A 17 17.91 31.84 11.04
N LYS A 18 18.05 31.36 12.26
CA LYS A 18 18.33 29.96 12.53
C LYS A 18 17.18 29.13 11.97
N ARG A 19 17.42 28.43 10.88
CA ARG A 19 16.44 27.48 10.33
C ARG A 19 16.27 26.35 11.34
N LYS A 20 15.06 26.17 11.84
CA LYS A 20 14.73 24.98 12.61
C LYS A 20 14.75 23.75 11.69
N PRO A 21 15.17 22.58 12.19
CA PRO A 21 15.05 21.35 11.42
C PRO A 21 13.58 21.10 11.04
N PRO A 22 13.31 20.37 9.94
CA PRO A 22 11.95 20.06 9.54
C PRO A 22 11.21 19.29 10.66
N GLU A 23 9.97 19.64 10.93
CA GLU A 23 9.15 19.01 11.99
C GLU A 23 8.78 17.55 11.67
N ARG A 24 8.84 17.14 10.40
CA ARG A 24 8.54 15.77 9.97
C ARG A 24 9.76 15.13 9.32
N GLY A 25 10.01 13.87 9.66
CA GLY A 25 11.09 13.07 9.10
C GLY A 25 12.49 13.41 9.64
N TYR A 26 12.61 14.28 10.63
CA TYR A 26 13.85 14.62 11.28
C TYR A 26 13.82 14.20 12.75
N VAL A 27 14.79 13.40 13.14
CA VAL A 27 15.02 13.05 14.55
C VAL A 27 16.04 14.01 15.11
N HIS A 28 15.64 14.82 16.10
CA HIS A 28 16.54 15.76 16.75
C HIS A 28 17.50 15.00 17.68
N TRP A 29 18.80 15.15 17.41
CA TRP A 29 19.87 14.61 18.24
C TRP A 29 20.47 15.73 19.09
N ASP A 30 20.35 15.62 20.39
CA ASP A 30 20.99 16.48 21.35
C ASP A 30 21.59 15.64 22.50
N GLU A 31 22.30 16.28 23.39
CA GLU A 31 22.97 15.65 24.53
C GLU A 31 21.95 14.95 25.45
N GLN A 32 20.78 15.56 25.67
CA GLN A 32 19.72 14.97 26.47
C GLN A 32 19.14 13.69 25.85
N THR A 33 18.99 13.69 24.53
CA THR A 33 18.54 12.49 23.79
C THR A 33 19.57 11.37 23.92
N PHE A 34 20.87 11.68 23.84
CA PHE A 34 21.94 10.72 24.03
C PHE A 34 21.95 10.14 25.45
N GLU A 35 21.90 10.98 26.48
CA GLU A 35 21.85 10.54 27.88
C GLU A 35 20.61 9.66 28.17
N ARG A 36 19.45 10.04 27.64
CA ARG A 36 18.23 9.24 27.76
C ARG A 36 18.37 7.88 27.10
N LEU A 37 18.95 7.80 25.92
CA LEU A 37 19.15 6.54 25.21
C LEU A 37 20.20 5.66 25.91
N GLN A 38 21.23 6.26 26.49
CA GLN A 38 22.26 5.54 27.25
C GLN A 38 21.71 4.95 28.55
N SER A 39 20.82 5.65 29.22
CA SER A 39 20.20 5.22 30.48
C SER A 39 18.93 4.37 30.30
N ALA A 40 18.36 4.35 29.09
CA ALA A 40 17.15 3.59 28.81
C ALA A 40 17.40 2.08 28.89
N GLN A 41 16.44 1.35 29.44
CA GLN A 41 16.45 -0.12 29.36
C GLN A 41 16.20 -0.53 27.91
N ALA A 42 16.91 -1.58 27.47
CA ALA A 42 16.68 -2.15 26.15
C ALA A 42 15.25 -2.66 26.03
N GLU A 43 14.51 -2.11 25.08
CA GLU A 43 13.17 -2.60 24.73
C GLU A 43 13.25 -3.93 23.99
N ALA A 44 12.27 -4.79 24.20
CA ALA A 44 12.16 -6.03 23.45
C ALA A 44 11.92 -5.73 21.97
N LEU A 45 12.66 -6.42 21.10
CA LEU A 45 12.48 -6.31 19.67
C LEU A 45 11.10 -6.86 19.27
N GLU A 46 10.30 -6.03 18.61
CA GLU A 46 9.06 -6.46 17.99
C GLU A 46 9.27 -6.68 16.49
N SER A 47 8.83 -7.84 16.01
CA SER A 47 8.93 -8.16 14.60
C SER A 47 7.82 -7.48 13.80
N ARG A 48 8.18 -6.83 12.69
CA ARG A 48 7.24 -6.33 11.67
C ARG A 48 7.00 -7.34 10.55
N PHE A 49 7.33 -8.59 10.80
CA PHE A 49 7.21 -9.66 9.81
C PHE A 49 5.75 -9.88 9.40
N LYS A 50 5.49 -9.84 8.10
CA LYS A 50 4.19 -10.07 7.49
C LYS A 50 4.31 -11.11 6.39
N VAL A 51 3.35 -12.01 6.31
CA VAL A 51 3.24 -12.97 5.19
C VAL A 51 2.43 -12.34 4.08
N SER A 52 3.01 -12.25 2.88
CA SER A 52 2.36 -11.78 1.65
C SER A 52 2.49 -12.82 0.54
N HIS A 53 1.74 -12.65 -0.55
CA HIS A 53 1.82 -13.51 -1.74
C HIS A 53 3.23 -13.50 -2.34
N GLY A 54 3.81 -12.32 -2.56
CA GLY A 54 5.16 -12.18 -3.14
C GLY A 54 6.22 -12.86 -2.28
N MET A 55 6.13 -12.71 -0.94
CA MET A 55 7.03 -13.40 -0.03
C MET A 55 6.88 -14.93 -0.14
N LEU A 56 5.65 -15.41 -0.19
CA LEU A 56 5.36 -16.84 -0.29
C LEU A 56 5.93 -17.40 -1.59
N LEU A 57 5.67 -16.76 -2.73
CA LEU A 57 6.21 -17.14 -4.02
C LEU A 57 7.74 -17.17 -4.02
N ASN A 58 8.37 -16.14 -3.47
CA ASN A 58 9.84 -16.06 -3.38
C ASN A 58 10.43 -17.20 -2.55
N VAL A 59 9.78 -17.60 -1.45
CA VAL A 59 10.26 -18.69 -0.61
C VAL A 59 10.01 -20.06 -1.27
N LEU A 60 8.84 -20.22 -1.91
CA LEU A 60 8.45 -21.49 -2.55
C LEU A 60 9.21 -21.77 -3.85
N SER A 61 9.70 -20.73 -4.55
CA SER A 61 10.51 -20.87 -5.77
C SER A 61 11.97 -21.30 -5.50
N ARG A 62 12.40 -21.24 -4.24
CA ARG A 62 13.78 -21.63 -3.89
C ARG A 62 13.97 -23.15 -3.99
N LYS A 63 15.23 -23.55 -4.26
CA LYS A 63 15.60 -24.97 -4.21
C LYS A 63 15.35 -25.54 -2.82
N GLY A 64 14.64 -26.68 -2.74
CA GLY A 64 14.36 -27.39 -1.50
C GLY A 64 12.89 -27.33 -1.07
N ASP A 65 12.61 -27.68 0.19
CA ASP A 65 11.26 -27.68 0.73
C ASP A 65 10.85 -26.23 1.14
N GLY A 66 10.18 -25.53 0.23
CA GLY A 66 9.70 -24.17 0.43
C GLY A 66 8.67 -24.05 1.56
N CYS A 67 7.84 -25.10 1.78
CA CYS A 67 6.88 -25.10 2.89
C CYS A 67 7.59 -25.14 4.24
N ARG A 68 8.62 -25.98 4.36
CA ARG A 68 9.45 -26.04 5.56
C ARG A 68 10.21 -24.73 5.78
N ALA A 69 10.77 -24.15 4.70
CA ALA A 69 11.46 -22.87 4.76
C ALA A 69 10.54 -21.75 5.25
N MET A 70 9.31 -21.67 4.72
CA MET A 70 8.32 -20.68 5.15
C MET A 70 7.92 -20.85 6.62
N ARG A 71 7.73 -22.09 7.06
CA ARG A 71 7.45 -22.39 8.46
C ARG A 71 8.61 -21.96 9.37
N SER A 72 9.85 -22.26 8.99
CA SER A 72 11.05 -21.85 9.74
C SER A 72 11.17 -20.33 9.86
N LEU A 73 10.83 -19.59 8.81
CA LEU A 73 10.81 -18.12 8.85
C LEU A 73 9.78 -17.59 9.84
N ILE A 74 8.58 -18.18 9.88
CA ILE A 74 7.54 -17.77 10.84
C ILE A 74 7.96 -18.14 12.27
N ASP A 75 8.52 -19.35 12.46
CA ASP A 75 8.91 -19.84 13.78
C ASP A 75 10.10 -19.04 14.34
N GLY A 76 11.03 -18.60 13.48
CA GLY A 76 12.20 -17.80 13.82
C GLY A 76 11.96 -16.30 14.01
N CYS A 77 10.76 -15.77 13.70
CA CYS A 77 10.49 -14.34 13.88
C CYS A 77 10.27 -13.99 15.38
N HIS A 78 10.55 -12.72 15.73
CA HIS A 78 10.41 -12.20 17.10
C HIS A 78 8.97 -11.85 17.50
N ASN A 79 8.00 -12.59 16.98
CA ASN A 79 6.59 -12.42 17.33
C ASN A 79 6.22 -13.33 18.50
N THR A 80 5.13 -12.98 19.20
CA THR A 80 4.53 -13.87 20.19
C THR A 80 3.99 -15.15 19.55
N GLU A 81 3.89 -16.24 20.29
CA GLU A 81 3.33 -17.50 19.78
C GLU A 81 1.89 -17.35 19.27
N PHE A 82 1.10 -16.46 19.87
CA PHE A 82 -0.23 -16.11 19.38
C PHE A 82 -0.16 -15.49 17.97
N SER A 83 0.72 -14.49 17.78
CA SER A 83 0.96 -13.87 16.48
C SER A 83 1.47 -14.87 15.44
N LYS A 84 2.40 -15.76 15.81
CA LYS A 84 2.93 -16.80 14.92
C LYS A 84 1.83 -17.76 14.44
N ARG A 85 0.86 -18.11 15.29
CA ARG A 85 -0.30 -18.91 14.88
C ARG A 85 -1.13 -18.17 13.82
N GLY A 86 -1.35 -16.87 14.00
CA GLY A 86 -2.02 -16.02 13.03
C GLY A 86 -1.28 -15.98 11.69
N LEU A 87 0.06 -15.83 11.72
CA LEU A 87 0.90 -15.83 10.52
C LEU A 87 0.87 -17.17 9.78
N ARG A 88 0.91 -18.31 10.51
CA ARG A 88 0.78 -19.65 9.90
C ARG A 88 -0.59 -19.82 9.23
N LYS A 89 -1.68 -19.40 9.90
CA LYS A 89 -3.04 -19.44 9.33
C LYS A 89 -3.13 -18.58 8.06
N LYS A 90 -2.64 -17.35 8.12
CA LYS A 90 -2.60 -16.44 6.97
C LYS A 90 -1.77 -17.03 5.83
N GLY A 91 -0.56 -17.54 6.11
CA GLY A 91 0.31 -18.19 5.13
C GLY A 91 -0.38 -19.35 4.41
N PHE A 92 -1.10 -20.19 5.14
CA PHE A 92 -1.86 -21.29 4.56
C PHE A 92 -3.03 -20.82 3.68
N GLN A 93 -3.75 -19.78 4.09
CA GLN A 93 -4.83 -19.19 3.29
C GLN A 93 -4.32 -18.59 1.98
N LEU A 94 -3.19 -17.86 2.04
CA LEU A 94 -2.53 -17.31 0.86
C LEU A 94 -2.04 -18.42 -0.07
N PHE A 95 -1.44 -19.46 0.49
CA PHE A 95 -0.99 -20.63 -0.27
C PHE A 95 -2.14 -21.28 -1.03
N ARG A 96 -3.26 -21.53 -0.37
CA ARG A 96 -4.46 -22.07 -1.03
C ARG A 96 -4.96 -21.17 -2.15
N ALA A 97 -5.03 -19.85 -1.92
CA ALA A 97 -5.45 -18.90 -2.94
C ALA A 97 -4.55 -18.94 -4.20
N LEU A 98 -3.25 -19.19 -4.04
CA LEU A 98 -2.31 -19.34 -5.14
C LEU A 98 -2.46 -20.70 -5.87
N VAL A 99 -2.74 -21.77 -5.13
CA VAL A 99 -3.01 -23.10 -5.71
C VAL A 99 -4.32 -23.10 -6.49
N ASP A 100 -5.39 -22.55 -5.94
CA ASP A 100 -6.70 -22.47 -6.58
C ASP A 100 -6.63 -21.73 -7.93
N ARG A 101 -5.67 -20.79 -8.08
CA ARG A 101 -5.42 -20.04 -9.31
C ARG A 101 -4.33 -20.64 -10.21
N LYS A 102 -3.84 -21.84 -9.88
CA LYS A 102 -2.77 -22.54 -10.63
C LYS A 102 -1.46 -21.74 -10.75
N ILE A 103 -1.24 -20.77 -9.88
CA ILE A 103 0.03 -20.05 -9.75
C ILE A 103 1.07 -20.97 -9.08
N ILE A 104 0.61 -21.81 -8.16
CA ILE A 104 1.40 -22.89 -7.56
C ILE A 104 0.75 -24.22 -7.94
N GLU A 105 1.56 -25.15 -8.46
CA GLU A 105 1.15 -26.50 -8.73
C GLU A 105 1.76 -27.47 -7.73
N ILE A 106 0.96 -28.42 -7.27
CA ILE A 106 1.40 -29.47 -6.36
C ILE A 106 1.68 -30.72 -7.21
N ALA A 107 2.94 -31.11 -7.30
CA ALA A 107 3.31 -32.33 -8.01
C ALA A 107 2.78 -33.56 -7.27
N PRO A 108 2.28 -34.59 -7.98
CA PRO A 108 1.82 -35.84 -7.38
C PRO A 108 2.96 -36.54 -6.62
N SER A 109 2.64 -37.11 -5.45
CA SER A 109 3.57 -37.85 -4.61
C SER A 109 4.22 -39.01 -5.36
N GLY A 110 5.48 -38.90 -5.72
CA GLY A 110 6.21 -39.98 -6.41
C GLY A 110 7.55 -39.57 -7.01
N SER A 111 7.84 -38.30 -7.16
CA SER A 111 9.16 -37.82 -7.58
C SER A 111 9.96 -37.28 -6.39
N ASP A 112 11.21 -37.69 -6.30
CA ASP A 112 12.15 -37.35 -5.22
C ASP A 112 12.59 -35.87 -5.20
N SER A 113 11.98 -35.03 -6.04
CA SER A 113 12.34 -33.63 -6.22
C SER A 113 11.09 -32.73 -6.23
N GLN A 114 11.07 -31.77 -5.35
CA GLN A 114 10.12 -30.65 -5.24
C GLN A 114 8.63 -31.01 -5.45
N LYS A 115 7.94 -31.17 -4.32
CA LYS A 115 6.48 -31.38 -4.29
C LYS A 115 5.67 -30.15 -4.77
N LEU A 116 6.32 -29.02 -5.01
CA LEU A 116 5.70 -27.77 -5.42
C LEU A 116 6.47 -27.15 -6.57
N SER A 117 5.77 -26.77 -7.62
CA SER A 117 6.29 -25.90 -8.69
C SER A 117 5.53 -24.58 -8.70
N VAL A 118 6.27 -23.50 -8.82
CA VAL A 118 5.70 -22.17 -9.04
C VAL A 118 5.77 -21.94 -10.55
N ASN A 119 4.66 -21.49 -11.15
CA ASN A 119 4.64 -21.19 -12.57
C ASN A 119 5.57 -19.99 -12.85
N VAL A 120 6.73 -20.30 -13.46
CA VAL A 120 7.83 -19.35 -13.67
C VAL A 120 7.45 -18.29 -14.70
N ASP A 121 6.64 -18.64 -15.69
CA ASP A 121 6.19 -17.69 -16.73
C ASP A 121 5.42 -16.51 -16.16
N LEU A 122 4.75 -16.71 -15.02
CA LEU A 122 4.08 -15.64 -14.27
C LEU A 122 5.04 -14.82 -13.39
N GLN A 123 6.24 -15.32 -13.09
CA GLN A 123 7.18 -14.63 -12.19
C GLN A 123 8.05 -13.59 -12.91
N ASP A 124 8.39 -13.80 -14.16
CA ASP A 124 9.27 -12.89 -14.91
C ASP A 124 8.55 -11.57 -15.22
N ASP A 125 7.25 -11.61 -15.45
CA ASP A 125 6.43 -10.45 -15.82
C ASP A 125 5.52 -9.94 -14.66
N PHE A 126 5.36 -10.71 -13.59
CA PHE A 126 4.33 -10.43 -12.58
C PHE A 126 4.81 -10.67 -11.15
N SER A 127 5.06 -9.59 -10.41
CA SER A 127 5.32 -9.68 -8.98
C SER A 127 4.05 -9.36 -8.18
N LEU A 128 3.55 -10.34 -7.39
CA LEU A 128 2.42 -10.14 -6.47
C LEU A 128 2.83 -9.31 -5.24
N ASN A 129 3.40 -8.13 -5.47
CA ASN A 129 3.83 -7.24 -4.39
C ASN A 129 2.64 -6.55 -3.71
N GLN A 130 1.57 -6.31 -4.46
CA GLN A 130 0.33 -5.77 -3.93
C GLN A 130 -0.55 -6.87 -3.34
N THR A 131 -1.03 -6.67 -2.11
CA THR A 131 -1.85 -7.65 -1.39
C THR A 131 -3.14 -7.97 -2.16
N LEU A 132 -3.73 -6.98 -2.84
CA LEU A 132 -4.98 -7.09 -3.58
C LEU A 132 -4.81 -7.37 -5.08
N ALA A 133 -3.60 -7.71 -5.54
CA ALA A 133 -3.37 -8.02 -6.96
C ALA A 133 -4.26 -9.17 -7.47
N LEU A 134 -4.53 -10.19 -6.63
CA LEU A 134 -5.42 -11.28 -7.00
C LEU A 134 -6.87 -10.84 -7.18
N TYR A 135 -7.33 -9.82 -6.44
CA TYR A 135 -8.64 -9.20 -6.67
C TYR A 135 -8.72 -8.57 -8.06
N CYS A 136 -7.69 -7.81 -8.47
CA CYS A 136 -7.66 -7.25 -9.81
C CYS A 136 -7.70 -8.33 -10.88
N LEU A 137 -6.93 -9.42 -10.75
CA LEU A 137 -6.93 -10.51 -11.73
C LEU A 137 -8.31 -11.15 -11.89
N ASP A 138 -9.01 -11.40 -10.79
CA ASP A 138 -10.35 -11.99 -10.83
C ASP A 138 -11.38 -11.01 -11.45
N THR A 139 -11.23 -9.71 -11.15
CA THR A 139 -12.21 -8.69 -11.54
C THR A 139 -12.01 -8.21 -12.98
N VAL A 140 -10.76 -8.15 -13.48
CA VAL A 140 -10.48 -7.81 -14.89
C VAL A 140 -11.23 -8.73 -15.87
N ALA A 141 -11.35 -10.02 -15.53
CA ALA A 141 -12.08 -10.97 -16.36
C ALA A 141 -13.61 -10.70 -16.43
N MET A 142 -14.13 -9.84 -15.55
CA MET A 142 -15.56 -9.46 -15.54
C MET A 142 -15.82 -8.19 -16.34
N LEU A 143 -14.78 -7.46 -16.77
CA LEU A 143 -14.92 -6.26 -17.59
C LEU A 143 -15.18 -6.63 -19.03
N ASP A 144 -16.12 -5.93 -19.66
CA ASP A 144 -16.40 -6.07 -21.08
C ASP A 144 -15.32 -5.35 -21.91
N GLN A 145 -14.57 -6.11 -22.71
CA GLN A 145 -13.48 -5.58 -23.53
C GLN A 145 -13.98 -4.72 -24.72
N ASP A 146 -15.24 -4.91 -25.13
CA ASP A 146 -15.85 -4.16 -26.22
C ASP A 146 -16.49 -2.84 -25.74
N ASP A 147 -16.49 -2.58 -24.42
CA ASP A 147 -17.00 -1.33 -23.84
C ASP A 147 -16.09 -0.15 -24.22
N PRO A 148 -16.63 0.94 -24.77
CA PRO A 148 -15.85 2.15 -25.06
C PRO A 148 -15.09 2.71 -23.87
N GLU A 149 -15.59 2.50 -22.64
CA GLU A 149 -14.97 2.94 -21.39
C GLU A 149 -14.09 1.85 -20.73
N TYR A 150 -13.82 0.73 -21.41
CA TYR A 150 -13.01 -0.35 -20.87
C TYR A 150 -11.68 0.11 -20.25
N ALA A 151 -10.97 1.01 -20.94
CA ALA A 151 -9.69 1.51 -20.47
C ALA A 151 -9.83 2.32 -19.16
N LEU A 152 -10.89 3.12 -19.02
CA LEU A 152 -11.20 3.87 -17.81
C LEU A 152 -11.56 2.93 -16.65
N LYS A 153 -12.40 1.93 -16.92
CA LYS A 153 -12.81 0.92 -15.92
C LYS A 153 -11.60 0.12 -15.42
N LEU A 154 -10.75 -0.32 -16.35
CA LEU A 154 -9.51 -1.03 -16.01
C LEU A 154 -8.57 -0.16 -15.17
N LEU A 155 -8.39 1.11 -15.57
CA LEU A 155 -7.56 2.05 -14.81
C LEU A 155 -8.10 2.28 -13.40
N SER A 156 -9.41 2.52 -13.26
CA SER A 156 -10.08 2.72 -11.98
C SER A 156 -9.94 1.48 -11.06
N LEU A 157 -10.07 0.28 -11.62
CA LEU A 157 -9.88 -0.96 -10.89
C LEU A 157 -8.44 -1.10 -10.37
N VAL A 158 -7.44 -0.86 -11.21
CA VAL A 158 -6.02 -0.94 -10.81
C VAL A 158 -5.71 0.14 -9.76
N GLU A 159 -6.21 1.36 -9.97
CA GLU A 159 -6.02 2.47 -9.04
C GLU A 159 -6.61 2.20 -7.67
N SER A 160 -7.74 1.48 -7.59
CA SER A 160 -8.41 1.14 -6.33
C SER A 160 -7.57 0.32 -5.36
N ILE A 161 -6.57 -0.43 -5.85
CA ILE A 161 -5.68 -1.25 -5.03
C ILE A 161 -4.31 -0.60 -4.75
N LEU A 162 -4.01 0.52 -5.40
CA LEU A 162 -2.73 1.20 -5.22
C LEU A 162 -2.67 1.95 -3.88
N GLU A 163 -1.45 2.31 -3.50
CA GLU A 163 -1.20 3.13 -2.33
C GLU A 163 -1.85 4.52 -2.48
N ASN A 164 -2.13 5.12 -1.34
CA ASN A 164 -2.94 6.32 -1.17
C ASN A 164 -2.55 7.49 -2.10
N PRO A 165 -3.36 7.83 -3.13
CA PRO A 165 -3.14 8.97 -4.02
C PRO A 165 -3.84 10.24 -3.54
N ASP A 166 -4.24 10.36 -2.26
CA ASP A 166 -4.97 11.50 -1.71
C ASP A 166 -4.36 12.85 -2.13
N ALA A 167 -3.02 12.92 -2.26
CA ALA A 167 -2.35 14.15 -2.69
C ALA A 167 -2.70 14.53 -4.14
N ILE A 168 -2.79 13.55 -5.05
CA ILE A 168 -3.15 13.76 -6.45
C ILE A 168 -4.63 14.12 -6.55
N LEU A 169 -5.50 13.36 -5.87
CA LEU A 169 -6.94 13.57 -5.88
C LEU A 169 -7.34 14.94 -5.33
N ARG A 170 -6.72 15.36 -4.22
CA ARG A 170 -6.94 16.72 -3.68
C ARG A 170 -6.54 17.77 -4.69
N LYS A 171 -5.42 17.61 -5.38
CA LYS A 171 -4.98 18.56 -6.39
C LYS A 171 -5.91 18.61 -7.60
N GLN A 172 -6.45 17.47 -8.03
CA GLN A 172 -7.47 17.40 -9.07
C GLN A 172 -8.76 18.12 -8.65
N LEU A 173 -9.23 17.85 -7.41
CA LEU A 173 -10.40 18.52 -6.86
C LEU A 173 -10.21 20.03 -6.75
N ASP A 174 -9.03 20.49 -6.31
CA ASP A 174 -8.70 21.92 -6.25
C ASP A 174 -8.77 22.57 -7.65
N THR A 175 -8.30 21.87 -8.69
CA THR A 175 -8.39 22.34 -10.07
C THR A 175 -9.86 22.45 -10.51
N LEU A 176 -10.66 21.39 -10.31
CA LEU A 176 -12.09 21.38 -10.63
C LEU A 176 -12.85 22.49 -9.89
N LYS A 177 -12.56 22.71 -8.60
CA LYS A 177 -13.17 23.81 -7.83
C LYS A 177 -12.78 25.18 -8.37
N THR A 178 -11.54 25.33 -8.84
CA THR A 178 -11.05 26.59 -9.43
C THR A 178 -11.78 26.89 -10.72
N ASP A 179 -11.92 25.92 -11.61
CA ASP A 179 -12.61 26.05 -12.89
C ASP A 179 -14.10 26.32 -12.66
N LYS A 180 -14.74 25.60 -11.75
CA LYS A 180 -16.15 25.80 -11.40
C LYS A 180 -16.41 27.16 -10.75
N MET A 181 -15.48 27.65 -9.94
CA MET A 181 -15.56 29.02 -9.38
C MET A 181 -15.52 30.07 -10.49
N ALA A 182 -14.69 29.89 -11.51
CA ALA A 182 -14.60 30.80 -12.65
C ALA A 182 -15.91 30.81 -13.47
N GLU A 183 -16.48 29.63 -13.75
CA GLU A 183 -17.79 29.49 -14.41
C GLU A 183 -18.89 30.18 -13.64
N MET A 184 -19.06 29.87 -12.35
CA MET A 184 -20.11 30.47 -11.52
C MET A 184 -19.99 32.00 -11.38
N LYS A 185 -18.73 32.53 -11.41
CA LYS A 185 -18.51 33.97 -11.45
C LYS A 185 -18.99 34.59 -12.76
N ALA A 186 -18.76 33.92 -13.90
CA ALA A 186 -19.23 34.39 -15.21
C ALA A 186 -20.75 34.34 -15.31
N GLU A 187 -21.39 33.36 -14.66
CA GLU A 187 -22.85 33.24 -14.57
C GLU A 187 -23.49 34.21 -13.58
N GLY A 188 -22.69 34.97 -12.82
CA GLY A 188 -23.20 35.98 -11.87
C GLY A 188 -23.81 35.42 -10.59
N ILE A 189 -23.49 34.14 -10.25
CA ILE A 189 -23.98 33.49 -9.03
C ILE A 189 -23.40 34.23 -7.80
N GLU A 190 -24.20 34.36 -6.76
CA GLU A 190 -23.80 35.02 -5.51
C GLU A 190 -22.66 34.28 -4.77
N TYR A 191 -21.84 35.00 -4.03
CA TYR A 191 -20.63 34.46 -3.45
C TYR A 191 -20.89 33.29 -2.47
N ASP A 192 -21.90 33.45 -1.62
CA ASP A 192 -22.22 32.44 -0.60
C ASP A 192 -22.72 31.13 -1.23
N GLU A 193 -23.57 31.27 -2.28
CA GLU A 193 -24.04 30.10 -3.04
C GLU A 193 -22.89 29.40 -3.79
N ARG A 194 -21.92 30.17 -4.32
CA ARG A 194 -20.72 29.56 -4.93
C ARG A 194 -19.91 28.72 -3.94
N ILE A 195 -19.72 29.25 -2.73
CA ILE A 195 -18.97 28.51 -1.69
C ILE A 195 -19.71 27.24 -1.30
N GLU A 196 -21.01 27.28 -1.08
CA GLU A 196 -21.82 26.10 -0.75
C GLU A 196 -21.72 25.03 -1.85
N ARG A 197 -21.83 25.41 -3.11
CA ARG A 197 -21.68 24.48 -4.25
C ARG A 197 -20.27 23.91 -4.35
N LEU A 198 -19.22 24.68 -4.04
CA LEU A 198 -17.85 24.21 -4.04
C LEU A 198 -17.56 23.26 -2.87
N ASP A 199 -18.16 23.50 -1.71
CA ASP A 199 -17.97 22.62 -0.54
C ASP A 199 -18.65 21.27 -0.73
N ALA A 200 -19.74 21.23 -1.49
CA ALA A 200 -20.42 20.01 -1.88
C ALA A 200 -19.69 19.19 -2.97
N MET A 201 -18.67 19.79 -3.63
CA MET A 201 -17.93 19.08 -4.68
C MET A 201 -17.00 18.00 -4.12
N GLU A 202 -17.17 16.81 -4.64
CA GLU A 202 -16.25 15.69 -4.46
C GLU A 202 -15.54 15.37 -5.79
N TYR A 203 -14.39 14.69 -5.71
CA TYR A 203 -13.77 14.15 -6.91
C TYR A 203 -14.63 13.02 -7.50
N PRO A 204 -14.68 12.89 -8.83
CA PRO A 204 -15.50 11.88 -9.50
C PRO A 204 -15.00 10.47 -9.15
N LYS A 205 -15.95 9.55 -8.95
CA LYS A 205 -15.72 8.14 -8.66
C LYS A 205 -16.55 7.29 -9.63
N PRO A 206 -16.21 7.26 -10.91
CA PRO A 206 -17.10 6.73 -11.95
C PRO A 206 -17.47 5.26 -11.76
N GLU A 207 -16.57 4.44 -11.24
CA GLU A 207 -16.76 2.99 -11.12
C GLU A 207 -16.84 2.51 -9.64
N SER A 208 -17.15 3.42 -8.70
CA SER A 208 -17.12 3.09 -7.26
C SER A 208 -18.03 1.93 -6.90
N ASP A 209 -19.25 1.90 -7.42
CA ASP A 209 -20.24 0.87 -7.07
C ASP A 209 -19.80 -0.50 -7.56
N PHE A 210 -19.37 -0.62 -8.82
CA PHE A 210 -18.83 -1.86 -9.37
C PHE A 210 -17.61 -2.36 -8.57
N ILE A 211 -16.68 -1.46 -8.25
CA ILE A 211 -15.47 -1.78 -7.51
C ILE A 211 -15.81 -2.25 -6.08
N TYR A 212 -16.74 -1.59 -5.39
CA TYR A 212 -17.14 -2.00 -4.04
C TYR A 212 -17.91 -3.31 -4.04
N GLU A 213 -18.82 -3.53 -4.96
CA GLU A 213 -19.60 -4.77 -5.05
C GLU A 213 -18.71 -5.97 -5.33
N THR A 214 -17.84 -5.87 -6.33
CA THR A 214 -16.91 -6.94 -6.70
C THR A 214 -15.89 -7.20 -5.59
N PHE A 215 -15.39 -6.16 -4.93
CA PHE A 215 -14.49 -6.34 -3.80
C PHE A 215 -15.16 -7.01 -2.60
N ASN A 216 -16.38 -6.62 -2.27
CA ASN A 216 -17.12 -7.23 -1.17
C ASN A 216 -17.41 -8.72 -1.45
N ALA A 217 -17.73 -9.07 -2.69
CA ALA A 217 -17.89 -10.46 -3.10
C ALA A 217 -16.56 -11.24 -2.97
N PHE A 218 -15.47 -10.67 -3.45
CA PHE A 218 -14.13 -11.24 -3.35
C PHE A 218 -13.69 -11.42 -1.88
N ALA A 219 -13.89 -10.41 -1.04
CA ALA A 219 -13.50 -10.44 0.37
C ALA A 219 -14.23 -11.53 1.17
N ARG A 220 -15.50 -11.81 0.84
CA ARG A 220 -16.26 -12.90 1.47
C ARG A 220 -15.66 -14.28 1.18
N LEU A 221 -15.09 -14.47 -0.01
CA LEU A 221 -14.48 -15.73 -0.42
C LEU A 221 -13.03 -15.87 0.08
N HIS A 222 -12.38 -14.74 0.42
CA HIS A 222 -10.96 -14.69 0.76
C HIS A 222 -10.67 -14.09 2.13
N PRO A 223 -10.83 -14.87 3.23
CA PRO A 223 -10.62 -14.39 4.60
C PRO A 223 -9.21 -13.85 4.90
N TRP A 224 -8.23 -14.15 4.03
CA TRP A 224 -6.86 -13.66 4.15
C TRP A 224 -6.73 -12.14 3.93
N ILE A 225 -7.71 -11.50 3.27
CA ILE A 225 -7.75 -10.05 3.08
C ILE A 225 -7.73 -9.33 4.42
N GLY A 226 -8.48 -9.82 5.41
CA GLY A 226 -8.47 -9.29 6.76
C GLY A 226 -8.99 -7.85 6.83
N LYS A 227 -8.09 -6.90 7.10
CA LYS A 227 -8.40 -5.46 7.20
C LYS A 227 -8.01 -4.66 5.96
N GLU A 228 -7.45 -5.31 4.95
CA GLU A 228 -7.15 -4.64 3.68
C GLU A 228 -8.45 -4.18 3.02
N ASN A 229 -8.43 -3.03 2.40
CA ASN A 229 -9.58 -2.44 1.73
C ASN A 229 -9.14 -1.72 0.46
N ILE A 230 -10.05 -1.64 -0.49
CA ILE A 230 -9.90 -0.84 -1.69
C ILE A 230 -10.20 0.64 -1.39
N LYS A 231 -9.75 1.48 -2.27
CA LYS A 231 -10.00 2.92 -2.26
C LYS A 231 -10.54 3.33 -3.63
N PRO A 232 -11.83 3.17 -3.89
CA PRO A 232 -12.42 3.63 -5.14
C PRO A 232 -12.29 5.15 -5.25
N LYS A 233 -11.98 5.57 -6.42
CA LYS A 233 -11.66 6.94 -6.75
C LYS A 233 -12.40 7.39 -7.99
#